data_1bb43d7e1894ef648fda0943f9da0d0b
#
_entry.id   1bb43d7e1894ef648fda0943f9da0d0b
#
_cell.length_a   1.000
_cell.length_b   1.000
_cell.length_c   1.000
_cell.angle_alpha   90.00
_cell.angle_beta   90.00
_cell.angle_gamma   90.00
#
_symmetry.space_group_name_H-M   'P 1'
#
loop_
_entity.id
_entity.type
_entity.pdbx_description
1 polymer ?
#
loop_
_entity_poly.entity_id
_entity_poly.type
_entity_poly.pdbx_seq_one_letter_code
_entity_poly.pdbx_strand_id
1 'polypeptide(L)'
;MSPGQLSHAELLPDLTPVTYNDPMTHPLVLHPDRLFPADAGVRAIARALYAQVQKLPIISPHGHTDPAWFAYNEPFGDAVDLLLAPDHYLYRMLYSQGVSLDQLGVRTRQGAPVFEPREAWRLFASRYTLFRGTPSSVWLNQVFAEVFGLKVRLEADTADLYFDAIGAALKTAAFRPRALFEKFNIEVLATTESPTDTLEAHQAIRASGWQGRVISTYRPDPVVDPEHESFRDALVQFAALSGQDVYSWRGYLEAHRLRRAAFAALGTTATDHGHLTAATADLSDREAQALFTKIIAGQFTPAEAELFRAQMLTEMAKLSVDDGMVMQIHPGAFRNHNRKLFESHGRDKGADIPQPTDYVHALKPLLDRFGNHPRLRVIVFTLDETTYSRELAPLAGHYPVLKLGPAWWFHDSTEGLRRFREQTTETAGFYNTVGFNDDTRAFLSIPARHDVARRVDCGFLARLVAEHRLSEDEAAETAVDLAYKLPKQAYRL
;
A
#
# COMPACT_ATOMS: atom_id res chain seq x y z
N MET A 1 8.60 31.35 -33.41
CA MET A 1 7.87 31.85 -32.23
C MET A 1 7.93 30.78 -31.18
N SER A 2 8.77 30.95 -30.17
CA SER A 2 8.98 29.99 -29.08
C SER A 2 7.85 30.08 -28.06
N PRO A 3 7.36 28.96 -27.47
CA PRO A 3 6.42 29.03 -26.37
C PRO A 3 7.16 29.44 -25.10
N GLY A 4 6.62 30.45 -24.41
CA GLY A 4 7.18 30.99 -23.19
C GLY A 4 7.16 30.00 -22.05
N GLN A 5 8.27 29.95 -21.31
CA GLN A 5 8.37 29.27 -20.02
C GLN A 5 7.49 30.04 -19.00
N LEU A 6 6.41 29.43 -18.56
CA LEU A 6 5.69 29.85 -17.35
C LEU A 6 6.53 29.47 -16.14
N SER A 7 6.92 30.46 -15.35
CA SER A 7 7.65 30.24 -14.11
C SER A 7 6.75 29.55 -13.05
N HIS A 8 7.27 28.56 -12.36
CA HIS A 8 6.59 27.78 -11.31
C HIS A 8 6.19 28.58 -10.04
N ALA A 9 6.18 29.92 -10.09
CA ALA A 9 5.91 30.78 -8.95
C ALA A 9 4.45 31.27 -8.84
N GLU A 10 3.55 30.94 -9.78
CA GLU A 10 2.23 31.58 -9.85
C GLU A 10 1.02 30.71 -9.54
N LEU A 11 1.18 29.53 -8.89
CA LEU A 11 0.06 28.61 -8.64
C LEU A 11 -0.27 28.36 -7.17
N LEU A 12 0.20 29.17 -6.25
CA LEU A 12 -0.35 29.19 -4.90
C LEU A 12 -1.27 30.39 -4.77
N PRO A 13 -2.55 30.22 -4.35
CA PRO A 13 -3.33 31.36 -3.93
C PRO A 13 -2.55 32.06 -2.82
N ASP A 14 -2.51 33.39 -2.87
CA ASP A 14 -1.89 34.26 -1.87
C ASP A 14 -2.56 34.01 -0.50
N LEU A 15 -2.13 32.93 0.17
CA LEU A 15 -2.40 32.76 1.59
C LEU A 15 -1.51 33.81 2.24
N THR A 16 -2.10 34.96 2.60
CA THR A 16 -1.45 35.97 3.42
C THR A 16 -0.62 35.28 4.47
N PRO A 17 0.70 35.55 4.56
CA PRO A 17 1.53 34.89 5.55
C PRO A 17 0.98 35.24 6.94
N VAL A 18 0.36 34.27 7.57
CA VAL A 18 -0.05 34.41 8.97
C VAL A 18 1.24 34.50 9.76
N THR A 19 1.59 35.70 10.19
CA THR A 19 2.77 35.96 11.03
C THR A 19 2.46 35.44 12.43
N TYR A 20 2.91 34.23 12.72
CA TYR A 20 2.82 33.65 14.06
C TYR A 20 3.99 34.14 14.91
N ASN A 21 3.76 35.20 15.67
CA ASN A 21 4.64 35.69 16.72
C ASN A 21 4.08 35.35 18.12
N ASP A 22 3.43 34.18 18.27
CA ASP A 22 3.06 33.69 19.60
C ASP A 22 4.26 32.93 20.17
N PRO A 23 4.82 33.33 21.33
CA PRO A 23 5.97 32.67 21.96
C PRO A 23 5.70 31.23 22.41
N MET A 24 4.46 30.73 22.30
CA MET A 24 4.04 29.38 22.69
C MET A 24 4.02 28.39 21.51
N THR A 25 4.14 28.83 20.23
CA THR A 25 4.08 27.90 19.08
C THR A 25 5.46 27.42 18.64
N HIS A 26 5.63 26.09 18.50
CA HIS A 26 6.86 25.51 18.01
C HIS A 26 6.85 25.42 16.46
N PRO A 27 7.97 25.78 15.77
CA PRO A 27 8.02 25.69 14.32
C PRO A 27 7.98 24.24 13.83
N LEU A 28 7.24 23.99 12.76
CA LEU A 28 7.30 22.75 11.98
C LEU A 28 8.40 22.90 10.92
N VAL A 29 9.54 22.23 11.15
CA VAL A 29 10.69 22.29 10.25
C VAL A 29 11.03 20.91 9.74
N LEU A 30 11.08 20.73 8.43
CA LEU A 30 11.60 19.52 7.79
C LEU A 30 13.07 19.75 7.43
N HIS A 31 13.97 19.12 8.21
CA HIS A 31 15.39 19.26 7.92
C HIS A 31 15.71 18.62 6.56
N PRO A 32 16.49 19.29 5.66
CA PRO A 32 16.80 18.77 4.32
C PRO A 32 17.53 17.42 4.37
N ASP A 33 18.31 17.18 5.41
CA ASP A 33 19.05 15.93 5.62
C ASP A 33 18.30 14.90 6.48
N ARG A 34 17.02 15.13 6.74
CA ARG A 34 16.25 14.14 7.53
C ARG A 34 16.43 12.75 6.96
N LEU A 35 16.55 11.76 7.83
CA LEU A 35 16.67 10.32 7.52
C LEU A 35 17.98 9.87 6.85
N PHE A 36 18.86 10.79 6.50
CA PHE A 36 20.19 10.44 5.99
C PHE A 36 21.12 9.99 7.11
N PRO A 37 22.20 9.23 6.77
CA PRO A 37 23.20 8.81 7.74
C PRO A 37 23.84 9.98 8.50
N ALA A 38 24.18 9.73 9.77
CA ALA A 38 24.77 10.75 10.64
C ALA A 38 26.23 11.12 10.26
N ASP A 39 26.99 10.17 9.68
CA ASP A 39 28.34 10.43 9.17
C ASP A 39 28.32 11.47 8.04
N ALA A 40 29.18 12.47 8.13
CA ALA A 40 29.17 13.61 7.20
C ALA A 40 29.58 13.22 5.76
N GLY A 41 30.52 12.29 5.62
CA GLY A 41 30.98 11.79 4.32
C GLY A 41 29.89 10.95 3.64
N VAL A 42 29.35 9.98 4.36
CA VAL A 42 28.23 9.14 3.87
C VAL A 42 27.02 10.00 3.52
N ARG A 43 26.69 10.98 4.36
CA ARG A 43 25.58 11.91 4.13
C ARG A 43 25.78 12.76 2.87
N ALA A 44 26.99 13.17 2.56
CA ALA A 44 27.29 13.94 1.34
C ALA A 44 26.99 13.09 0.09
N ILE A 45 27.40 11.81 0.09
CA ILE A 45 27.10 10.87 -0.99
C ILE A 45 25.59 10.65 -1.07
N ALA A 46 24.92 10.41 0.06
CA ALA A 46 23.45 10.20 0.09
C ALA A 46 22.67 11.38 -0.49
N ARG A 47 23.10 12.63 -0.23
CA ARG A 47 22.53 13.84 -0.83
C ARG A 47 22.69 13.85 -2.35
N ALA A 48 23.88 13.51 -2.85
CA ALA A 48 24.17 13.48 -4.29
C ALA A 48 23.28 12.44 -5.01
N LEU A 49 23.14 11.25 -4.44
CA LEU A 49 22.26 10.21 -4.95
C LEU A 49 20.78 10.64 -4.90
N TYR A 50 20.34 11.20 -3.77
CA TYR A 50 18.97 11.65 -3.60
C TYR A 50 18.57 12.77 -4.56
N ALA A 51 19.51 13.69 -4.87
CA ALA A 51 19.26 14.77 -5.83
C ALA A 51 18.85 14.24 -7.22
N GLN A 52 19.28 13.03 -7.59
CA GLN A 52 18.93 12.40 -8.86
C GLN A 52 17.54 11.76 -8.86
N VAL A 53 17.04 11.33 -7.68
CA VAL A 53 15.79 10.57 -7.59
C VAL A 53 14.61 11.34 -6.99
N GLN A 54 14.86 12.44 -6.27
CA GLN A 54 13.82 13.17 -5.54
C GLN A 54 12.64 13.65 -6.40
N LYS A 55 12.91 13.97 -7.68
CA LYS A 55 11.92 14.49 -8.63
C LYS A 55 11.40 13.47 -9.64
N LEU A 56 11.85 12.20 -9.55
CA LEU A 56 11.32 11.17 -10.42
C LEU A 56 9.81 10.98 -10.19
N PRO A 57 9.06 10.63 -11.22
CA PRO A 57 7.64 10.31 -11.06
C PRO A 57 7.43 9.24 -9.99
N ILE A 58 6.26 9.26 -9.37
CA ILE A 58 5.86 8.25 -8.39
C ILE A 58 5.19 7.11 -9.14
N ILE A 59 5.70 5.90 -8.91
CA ILE A 59 5.07 4.65 -9.29
C ILE A 59 4.47 4.06 -8.03
N SER A 60 3.14 4.13 -7.88
CA SER A 60 2.37 3.54 -6.80
C SER A 60 1.68 2.27 -7.32
N PRO A 61 2.40 1.14 -7.38
CA PRO A 61 1.95 -0.04 -8.12
C PRO A 61 0.98 -0.92 -7.33
N HIS A 62 0.77 -0.62 -6.07
CA HIS A 62 -0.15 -1.26 -5.15
C HIS A 62 -0.55 -0.29 -4.04
N GLY A 63 -1.84 -0.22 -3.74
CA GLY A 63 -2.38 0.61 -2.68
C GLY A 63 -3.90 0.47 -2.56
N HIS A 64 -4.48 1.23 -1.63
CA HIS A 64 -5.89 1.11 -1.24
C HIS A 64 -6.62 2.45 -1.22
N THR A 65 -6.18 3.41 -2.04
CA THR A 65 -6.91 4.67 -2.21
C THR A 65 -8.25 4.43 -2.89
N ASP A 66 -9.26 5.22 -2.54
CA ASP A 66 -10.60 5.08 -3.13
C ASP A 66 -10.60 5.55 -4.60
N PRO A 67 -10.88 4.70 -5.59
CA PRO A 67 -10.94 5.10 -6.99
C PRO A 67 -12.07 6.10 -7.28
N ALA A 68 -13.11 6.17 -6.45
CA ALA A 68 -14.19 7.14 -6.58
C ALA A 68 -13.69 8.59 -6.49
N TRP A 69 -12.64 8.85 -5.73
CA TRP A 69 -12.02 10.19 -5.68
C TRP A 69 -11.58 10.65 -7.07
N PHE A 70 -10.96 9.78 -7.84
CA PHE A 70 -10.48 10.11 -9.19
C PHE A 70 -11.59 10.02 -10.24
N ALA A 71 -12.59 9.16 -10.04
CA ALA A 71 -13.72 9.03 -10.94
C ALA A 71 -14.57 10.30 -10.97
N TYR A 72 -14.95 10.78 -9.81
CA TYR A 72 -15.89 11.92 -9.68
C TYR A 72 -15.18 13.25 -9.48
N ASN A 73 -13.96 13.26 -8.98
CA ASN A 73 -13.13 14.44 -8.76
C ASN A 73 -13.82 15.51 -7.90
N GLU A 74 -14.63 15.06 -6.94
CA GLU A 74 -15.30 15.95 -5.99
C GLU A 74 -14.30 16.42 -4.90
N PRO A 75 -14.56 17.56 -4.24
CA PRO A 75 -13.76 17.97 -3.08
C PRO A 75 -13.77 16.90 -2.01
N PHE A 76 -12.64 16.73 -1.31
CA PHE A 76 -12.62 15.93 -0.10
C PHE A 76 -13.50 16.54 0.99
N GLY A 77 -13.90 15.75 1.97
CA GLY A 77 -14.62 16.20 3.16
C GLY A 77 -13.80 17.13 4.04
N ASP A 78 -13.56 16.74 5.27
CA ASP A 78 -12.74 17.51 6.20
C ASP A 78 -11.40 16.81 6.54
N ALA A 79 -10.64 17.39 7.47
CA ALA A 79 -9.35 16.86 7.88
C ALA A 79 -9.47 15.46 8.53
N VAL A 80 -10.57 15.17 9.20
CA VAL A 80 -10.80 13.86 9.85
C VAL A 80 -11.10 12.80 8.80
N ASP A 81 -12.02 13.08 7.88
CA ASP A 81 -12.40 12.16 6.80
C ASP A 81 -11.22 11.81 5.91
N LEU A 82 -10.31 12.77 5.67
CA LEU A 82 -9.19 12.59 4.75
C LEU A 82 -7.94 12.02 5.39
N LEU A 83 -7.60 12.44 6.61
CA LEU A 83 -6.30 12.17 7.23
C LEU A 83 -6.37 11.23 8.43
N LEU A 84 -7.49 11.17 9.14
CA LEU A 84 -7.58 10.43 10.41
C LEU A 84 -8.42 9.15 10.28
N ALA A 85 -9.65 9.25 9.84
CA ALA A 85 -10.59 8.12 9.82
C ALA A 85 -10.20 6.98 8.87
N PRO A 86 -9.53 7.19 7.71
CA PRO A 86 -9.05 6.11 6.86
C PRO A 86 -7.76 5.46 7.37
N ASP A 87 -6.98 6.14 8.20
CA ASP A 87 -5.62 5.74 8.54
C ASP A 87 -5.57 4.86 9.80
N HIS A 88 -5.49 3.54 9.59
CA HIS A 88 -5.41 2.59 10.68
C HIS A 88 -4.09 2.64 11.47
N TYR A 89 -3.02 3.25 10.96
CA TYR A 89 -1.81 3.54 11.76
C TYR A 89 -2.09 4.56 12.86
N LEU A 90 -2.97 5.54 12.57
CA LEU A 90 -3.30 6.60 13.51
C LEU A 90 -4.28 6.12 14.59
N TYR A 91 -5.45 5.66 14.15
CA TYR A 91 -6.48 5.29 15.12
C TYR A 91 -6.12 4.05 15.96
N ARG A 92 -5.30 3.12 15.45
CA ARG A 92 -4.76 2.00 16.24
C ARG A 92 -3.97 2.49 17.44
N MET A 93 -3.09 3.48 17.25
CA MET A 93 -2.28 4.06 18.31
C MET A 93 -3.14 4.84 19.30
N LEU A 94 -4.12 5.61 18.83
CA LEU A 94 -5.06 6.33 19.69
C LEU A 94 -5.92 5.37 20.51
N TYR A 95 -6.38 4.28 19.91
CA TYR A 95 -7.11 3.22 20.61
C TYR A 95 -6.29 2.60 21.73
N SER A 96 -4.99 2.40 21.56
CA SER A 96 -4.08 1.91 22.60
C SER A 96 -4.03 2.82 23.84
N GLN A 97 -4.45 4.08 23.71
CA GLN A 97 -4.53 5.07 24.76
C GLN A 97 -5.97 5.29 25.28
N GLY A 98 -6.88 4.36 24.95
CA GLY A 98 -8.26 4.39 25.43
C GLY A 98 -9.21 5.29 24.64
N VAL A 99 -8.78 5.84 23.50
CA VAL A 99 -9.66 6.60 22.59
C VAL A 99 -10.52 5.61 21.81
N SER A 100 -11.85 5.77 21.85
CA SER A 100 -12.74 4.92 21.05
C SER A 100 -12.69 5.31 19.57
N LEU A 101 -12.90 4.33 18.68
CA LEU A 101 -12.93 4.59 17.23
C LEU A 101 -14.13 5.46 16.82
N ASP A 102 -15.24 5.41 17.58
CA ASP A 102 -16.40 6.27 17.34
C ASP A 102 -16.05 7.76 17.52
N GLN A 103 -15.23 8.11 18.52
CA GLN A 103 -14.76 9.48 18.75
C GLN A 103 -13.89 10.01 17.61
N LEU A 104 -13.34 9.13 16.79
CA LEU A 104 -12.49 9.46 15.64
C LEU A 104 -13.23 9.41 14.29
N GLY A 105 -14.54 9.22 14.30
CA GLY A 105 -15.35 9.13 13.08
C GLY A 105 -15.20 7.83 12.30
N VAL A 106 -14.54 6.81 12.86
CA VAL A 106 -14.35 5.53 12.18
C VAL A 106 -15.67 4.77 12.13
N ARG A 107 -16.11 4.40 10.93
CA ARG A 107 -17.40 3.73 10.71
C ARG A 107 -17.54 2.42 11.47
N THR A 108 -18.71 2.21 12.06
CA THR A 108 -19.15 0.96 12.68
C THR A 108 -19.85 0.08 11.64
N ARG A 109 -20.17 -1.17 12.01
CA ARG A 109 -21.05 -2.05 11.19
C ARG A 109 -22.46 -1.49 11.01
N GLN A 110 -22.91 -0.62 11.91
CA GLN A 110 -24.24 0.00 11.89
C GLN A 110 -24.26 1.31 11.08
N GLY A 111 -23.10 1.77 10.63
CA GLY A 111 -22.95 3.00 9.85
C GLY A 111 -21.93 3.98 10.43
N ALA A 112 -22.01 5.23 9.99
CA ALA A 112 -21.14 6.27 10.53
C ALA A 112 -21.57 6.61 11.97
N PRO A 113 -20.60 6.75 12.92
CA PRO A 113 -20.92 7.21 14.26
C PRO A 113 -21.35 8.67 14.24
N VAL A 114 -22.08 9.08 15.29
CA VAL A 114 -22.33 10.51 15.53
C VAL A 114 -21.10 11.08 16.22
N PHE A 115 -20.42 12.00 15.57
CA PHE A 115 -19.22 12.66 16.10
C PHE A 115 -19.10 14.07 15.54
N GLU A 116 -18.32 14.92 16.23
CA GLU A 116 -18.02 16.27 15.76
C GLU A 116 -16.59 16.29 15.18
N PRO A 117 -16.40 16.50 13.86
CA PRO A 117 -15.09 16.41 13.22
C PRO A 117 -14.02 17.27 13.89
N ARG A 118 -14.36 18.50 14.27
CA ARG A 118 -13.42 19.41 14.97
C ARG A 118 -12.98 18.86 16.31
N GLU A 119 -13.87 18.26 17.08
CA GLU A 119 -13.55 17.65 18.38
C GLU A 119 -12.68 16.39 18.20
N ALA A 120 -12.98 15.56 17.18
CA ALA A 120 -12.13 14.42 16.83
C ALA A 120 -10.72 14.89 16.45
N TRP A 121 -10.60 15.96 15.70
CA TRP A 121 -9.32 16.56 15.32
C TRP A 121 -8.56 17.13 16.54
N ARG A 122 -9.25 17.86 17.45
CA ARG A 122 -8.67 18.35 18.70
C ARG A 122 -8.16 17.20 19.57
N LEU A 123 -8.93 16.12 19.67
CA LEU A 123 -8.53 14.92 20.39
C LEU A 123 -7.26 14.30 19.80
N PHE A 124 -7.18 14.16 18.48
CA PHE A 124 -5.99 13.71 17.76
C PHE A 124 -4.79 14.63 18.02
N ALA A 125 -4.95 15.94 17.84
CA ALA A 125 -3.90 16.93 18.02
C ALA A 125 -3.35 16.93 19.46
N SER A 126 -4.21 16.84 20.48
CA SER A 126 -3.81 16.77 21.88
C SER A 126 -2.98 15.53 22.23
N ARG A 127 -3.06 14.50 21.39
CA ARG A 127 -2.34 13.23 21.55
C ARG A 127 -1.26 13.01 20.44
N TYR A 128 -0.98 14.03 19.65
CA TYR A 128 -0.03 13.90 18.54
C TYR A 128 1.39 13.51 18.99
N THR A 129 1.74 13.83 20.23
CA THR A 129 3.00 13.40 20.85
C THR A 129 3.17 11.88 20.91
N LEU A 130 2.08 11.11 20.86
CA LEU A 130 2.09 9.64 20.80
C LEU A 130 2.83 9.11 19.57
N PHE A 131 2.85 9.90 18.49
CA PHE A 131 3.45 9.51 17.21
C PHE A 131 4.92 9.89 17.07
N ARG A 132 5.55 10.52 18.07
CA ARG A 132 6.98 10.86 18.03
C ARG A 132 7.84 9.62 17.78
N GLY A 133 8.71 9.70 16.77
CA GLY A 133 9.58 8.58 16.36
C GLY A 133 8.90 7.50 15.52
N THR A 134 7.59 7.60 15.27
CA THR A 134 6.88 6.68 14.39
C THR A 134 6.92 7.16 12.92
N PRO A 135 6.74 6.26 11.95
CA PRO A 135 6.63 6.66 10.54
C PRO A 135 5.44 7.61 10.30
N SER A 136 4.33 7.43 11.01
CA SER A 136 3.15 8.31 10.89
C SER A 136 3.48 9.78 11.14
N SER A 137 4.32 10.09 12.14
CA SER A 137 4.72 11.49 12.37
C SER A 137 5.64 12.03 11.26
N VAL A 138 6.47 11.18 10.68
CA VAL A 138 7.33 11.58 9.54
C VAL A 138 6.47 11.93 8.32
N TRP A 139 5.54 11.06 7.97
CA TRP A 139 4.64 11.28 6.83
C TRP A 139 3.72 12.48 7.03
N LEU A 140 3.04 12.55 8.17
CA LEU A 140 2.11 13.64 8.44
C LEU A 140 2.80 15.01 8.55
N ASN A 141 3.95 15.10 9.20
CA ASN A 141 4.69 16.35 9.26
C ASN A 141 5.07 16.84 7.85
N GLN A 142 5.41 15.93 6.94
CA GLN A 142 5.67 16.28 5.55
C GLN A 142 4.39 16.71 4.83
N VAL A 143 3.27 15.99 5.02
CA VAL A 143 1.96 16.39 4.49
C VAL A 143 1.58 17.79 4.98
N PHE A 144 1.70 18.04 6.27
CA PHE A 144 1.38 19.35 6.85
C PHE A 144 2.26 20.48 6.28
N ALA A 145 3.57 20.25 6.21
CA ALA A 145 4.52 21.26 5.76
C ALA A 145 4.50 21.49 4.24
N GLU A 146 4.47 20.41 3.42
CA GLU A 146 4.68 20.49 1.98
C GLU A 146 3.36 20.51 1.18
N VAL A 147 2.31 19.83 1.66
CA VAL A 147 1.02 19.79 0.98
C VAL A 147 0.15 20.97 1.39
N PHE A 148 0.04 21.21 2.72
CA PHE A 148 -0.79 22.28 3.27
C PHE A 148 -0.04 23.58 3.61
N GLY A 149 1.28 23.59 3.55
CA GLY A 149 2.10 24.79 3.79
C GLY A 149 2.16 25.26 5.25
N LEU A 150 1.78 24.40 6.20
CA LEU A 150 1.77 24.70 7.62
C LEU A 150 3.19 24.86 8.18
N LYS A 151 3.40 25.83 9.07
CA LYS A 151 4.73 26.22 9.57
C LYS A 151 4.91 25.99 11.07
N VAL A 152 3.85 25.67 11.79
CA VAL A 152 3.88 25.38 13.23
C VAL A 152 3.55 23.93 13.49
N ARG A 153 4.03 23.34 14.57
CA ARG A 153 3.75 21.94 14.92
C ARG A 153 2.28 21.73 15.26
N LEU A 154 1.78 20.53 14.97
CA LEU A 154 0.47 20.10 15.44
C LEU A 154 0.57 19.77 16.94
N GLU A 155 -0.13 20.55 17.75
CA GLU A 155 -0.24 20.44 19.20
C GLU A 155 -1.68 20.78 19.59
N ALA A 156 -2.05 20.61 20.86
CA ALA A 156 -3.40 20.93 21.31
C ALA A 156 -3.81 22.38 20.98
N ASP A 157 -2.90 23.32 21.21
CA ASP A 157 -3.14 24.77 21.02
C ASP A 157 -3.20 25.19 19.55
N THR A 158 -2.66 24.37 18.63
CA THR A 158 -2.67 24.62 17.18
C THR A 158 -3.72 23.78 16.45
N ALA A 159 -4.52 22.98 17.15
CA ALA A 159 -5.48 22.07 16.56
C ALA A 159 -6.49 22.76 15.63
N ASP A 160 -7.11 23.85 16.11
CA ASP A 160 -8.12 24.60 15.36
C ASP A 160 -7.52 25.28 14.13
N LEU A 161 -6.32 25.85 14.26
CA LEU A 161 -5.58 26.42 13.17
C LEU A 161 -5.38 25.40 12.03
N TYR A 162 -4.97 24.18 12.38
CA TYR A 162 -4.80 23.11 11.41
C TYR A 162 -6.12 22.73 10.76
N PHE A 163 -7.17 22.53 11.56
CA PHE A 163 -8.49 22.15 11.05
C PHE A 163 -9.04 23.18 10.06
N ASP A 164 -8.91 24.48 10.40
CA ASP A 164 -9.40 25.58 9.55
C ASP A 164 -8.55 25.74 8.29
N ALA A 165 -7.21 25.67 8.39
CA ALA A 165 -6.32 25.78 7.24
C ALA A 165 -6.50 24.62 6.27
N ILE A 166 -6.56 23.39 6.76
CA ILE A 166 -6.83 22.20 5.95
C ILE A 166 -8.21 22.31 5.30
N GLY A 167 -9.26 22.63 6.08
CA GLY A 167 -10.61 22.78 5.56
C GLY A 167 -10.74 23.89 4.49
N ALA A 168 -10.00 24.99 4.63
CA ALA A 168 -9.93 26.04 3.61
C ALA A 168 -9.25 25.55 2.33
N ALA A 169 -8.13 24.83 2.46
CA ALA A 169 -7.39 24.27 1.33
C ALA A 169 -8.24 23.26 0.54
N LEU A 170 -8.92 22.34 1.22
CA LEU A 170 -9.74 21.29 0.60
C LEU A 170 -10.92 21.81 -0.22
N LYS A 171 -11.37 23.06 0.01
CA LYS A 171 -12.42 23.72 -0.77
C LYS A 171 -11.93 24.26 -2.11
N THR A 172 -10.62 24.31 -2.32
CA THR A 172 -10.02 24.88 -3.55
C THR A 172 -9.88 23.86 -4.67
N ALA A 173 -9.89 24.31 -5.92
CA ALA A 173 -9.68 23.44 -7.07
C ALA A 173 -8.31 22.73 -7.07
N ALA A 174 -7.29 23.36 -6.48
CA ALA A 174 -5.93 22.82 -6.38
C ALA A 174 -5.84 21.60 -5.46
N PHE A 175 -6.81 21.39 -4.59
CA PHE A 175 -6.89 20.24 -3.67
C PHE A 175 -7.91 19.19 -4.10
N ARG A 176 -8.45 19.26 -5.31
CA ARG A 176 -9.25 18.17 -5.87
C ARG A 176 -8.35 16.94 -6.14
N PRO A 177 -8.90 15.72 -6.08
CA PRO A 177 -8.11 14.50 -6.22
C PRO A 177 -7.22 14.44 -7.46
N ARG A 178 -7.74 14.82 -8.64
CA ARG A 178 -6.96 14.81 -9.89
C ARG A 178 -5.87 15.87 -9.90
N ALA A 179 -6.13 17.06 -9.35
CA ALA A 179 -5.13 18.12 -9.24
C ALA A 179 -3.99 17.72 -8.29
N LEU A 180 -4.30 17.05 -7.18
CA LEU A 180 -3.29 16.51 -6.26
C LEU A 180 -2.50 15.35 -6.89
N PHE A 181 -3.12 14.46 -7.66
CA PHE A 181 -2.44 13.42 -8.41
C PHE A 181 -1.35 14.00 -9.33
N GLU A 182 -1.70 15.03 -10.06
CA GLU A 182 -0.77 15.74 -10.95
C GLU A 182 0.32 16.49 -10.17
N LYS A 183 -0.07 17.24 -9.11
CA LYS A 183 0.85 17.94 -8.20
C LYS A 183 1.88 17.00 -7.57
N PHE A 184 1.48 15.79 -7.21
CA PHE A 184 2.34 14.77 -6.61
C PHE A 184 3.24 14.08 -7.63
N ASN A 185 3.12 14.41 -8.91
CA ASN A 185 3.87 13.77 -9.99
C ASN A 185 3.70 12.25 -9.98
N ILE A 186 2.47 11.77 -9.79
CA ILE A 186 2.15 10.34 -9.85
C ILE A 186 2.00 9.95 -11.33
N GLU A 187 2.78 8.97 -11.79
CA GLU A 187 2.66 8.43 -13.15
C GLU A 187 1.59 7.34 -13.21
N VAL A 188 1.54 6.50 -12.20
CA VAL A 188 0.53 5.45 -12.08
C VAL A 188 0.22 5.20 -10.61
N LEU A 189 -1.06 4.97 -10.33
CA LEU A 189 -1.58 4.62 -9.01
C LEU A 189 -2.49 3.39 -9.15
N ALA A 190 -2.17 2.34 -8.41
CA ALA A 190 -3.02 1.15 -8.33
C ALA A 190 -3.89 1.21 -7.06
N THR A 191 -5.16 0.93 -7.24
CA THR A 191 -6.11 0.66 -6.16
C THR A 191 -6.31 -0.85 -6.01
N THR A 192 -7.16 -1.31 -5.11
CA THR A 192 -7.37 -2.74 -4.88
C THR A 192 -8.85 -3.05 -4.76
N GLU A 193 -9.38 -3.85 -5.69
CA GLU A 193 -10.79 -4.19 -5.77
C GLU A 193 -11.03 -5.71 -5.74
N SER A 194 -12.17 -6.08 -5.16
CA SER A 194 -12.67 -7.45 -5.13
C SER A 194 -13.15 -7.92 -6.52
N PRO A 195 -13.12 -9.23 -6.83
CA PRO A 195 -13.78 -9.78 -8.01
C PRO A 195 -15.26 -9.41 -8.14
N THR A 196 -15.90 -9.08 -7.02
CA THR A 196 -17.31 -8.68 -6.94
C THR A 196 -17.53 -7.17 -7.13
N ASP A 197 -16.47 -6.40 -7.34
CA ASP A 197 -16.58 -4.98 -7.68
C ASP A 197 -17.06 -4.81 -9.13
N THR A 198 -17.95 -3.87 -9.38
CA THR A 198 -18.47 -3.56 -10.74
C THR A 198 -17.47 -2.79 -11.60
N LEU A 199 -16.42 -2.25 -11.00
CA LEU A 199 -15.39 -1.40 -11.61
C LEU A 199 -15.95 -0.09 -12.22
N GLU A 200 -17.09 0.36 -11.77
CA GLU A 200 -17.73 1.59 -12.27
C GLU A 200 -16.84 2.82 -12.13
N ALA A 201 -16.14 2.95 -11.00
CA ALA A 201 -15.21 4.06 -10.79
C ALA A 201 -14.07 4.05 -11.84
N HIS A 202 -13.46 2.90 -12.12
CA HIS A 202 -12.41 2.78 -13.14
C HIS A 202 -12.93 3.01 -14.55
N GLN A 203 -14.15 2.56 -14.84
CA GLN A 203 -14.84 2.85 -16.12
C GLN A 203 -15.08 4.36 -16.26
N ALA A 204 -15.56 5.02 -15.19
CA ALA A 204 -15.79 6.46 -15.16
C ALA A 204 -14.49 7.26 -15.34
N ILE A 205 -13.39 6.86 -14.67
CA ILE A 205 -12.07 7.47 -14.87
C ILE A 205 -11.68 7.40 -16.35
N ARG A 206 -11.77 6.22 -16.95
CA ARG A 206 -11.43 6.01 -18.37
C ARG A 206 -12.32 6.83 -19.31
N ALA A 207 -13.62 6.89 -19.04
CA ALA A 207 -14.59 7.64 -19.84
C ALA A 207 -14.43 9.15 -19.71
N SER A 208 -13.84 9.65 -18.61
CA SER A 208 -13.71 11.09 -18.35
C SER A 208 -12.72 11.81 -19.27
N GLY A 209 -11.86 11.09 -19.99
CA GLY A 209 -10.79 11.67 -20.81
C GLY A 209 -9.60 12.25 -20.01
N TRP A 210 -9.63 12.19 -18.68
CA TRP A 210 -8.49 12.57 -17.84
C TRP A 210 -7.31 11.62 -18.05
N GLN A 211 -6.10 12.17 -18.14
CA GLN A 211 -4.89 11.41 -18.51
C GLN A 211 -4.19 10.73 -17.32
N GLY A 212 -4.64 10.94 -16.09
CA GLY A 212 -4.09 10.26 -14.92
C GLY A 212 -4.33 8.75 -15.00
N ARG A 213 -3.27 7.98 -14.77
CA ARG A 213 -3.32 6.52 -14.85
C ARG A 213 -3.63 5.91 -13.49
N VAL A 214 -4.92 5.67 -13.23
CA VAL A 214 -5.41 4.92 -12.06
C VAL A 214 -5.88 3.56 -12.54
N ILE A 215 -5.29 2.49 -12.00
CA ILE A 215 -5.57 1.09 -12.35
C ILE A 215 -5.99 0.32 -11.10
N SER A 216 -6.60 -0.84 -11.30
CA SER A 216 -7.00 -1.73 -10.20
C SER A 216 -5.98 -2.83 -9.97
N THR A 217 -6.02 -3.44 -8.78
CA THR A 217 -5.40 -4.72 -8.44
C THR A 217 -6.51 -5.71 -8.12
N TYR A 218 -6.45 -6.91 -8.69
CA TYR A 218 -7.46 -7.96 -8.49
C TYR A 218 -7.22 -8.70 -7.17
N ARG A 219 -8.10 -8.52 -6.17
CA ARG A 219 -7.98 -9.14 -4.84
C ARG A 219 -9.12 -10.12 -4.55
N PRO A 220 -8.90 -11.43 -4.76
CA PRO A 220 -9.95 -12.44 -4.67
C PRO A 220 -10.31 -12.90 -3.26
N ASP A 221 -9.70 -12.38 -2.20
CA ASP A 221 -9.88 -12.86 -0.82
C ASP A 221 -11.34 -13.16 -0.43
N PRO A 222 -12.35 -12.31 -0.73
CA PRO A 222 -13.74 -12.56 -0.34
C PRO A 222 -14.37 -13.78 -0.99
N VAL A 223 -13.83 -14.26 -2.12
CA VAL A 223 -14.34 -15.43 -2.84
C VAL A 223 -13.41 -16.65 -2.76
N VAL A 224 -12.22 -16.53 -2.16
CA VAL A 224 -11.27 -17.63 -1.98
C VAL A 224 -11.03 -18.01 -0.52
N ASP A 225 -11.47 -17.18 0.42
CA ASP A 225 -11.39 -17.51 1.84
C ASP A 225 -12.75 -17.96 2.38
N PRO A 226 -12.99 -19.28 2.62
CA PRO A 226 -14.29 -19.78 3.07
C PRO A 226 -14.65 -19.35 4.49
N GLU A 227 -13.68 -18.87 5.27
CA GLU A 227 -13.90 -18.30 6.61
C GLU A 227 -14.14 -16.78 6.57
N HIS A 228 -14.08 -16.17 5.39
CA HIS A 228 -14.45 -14.76 5.23
C HIS A 228 -15.94 -14.57 5.49
N GLU A 229 -16.29 -13.57 6.32
CA GLU A 229 -17.69 -13.33 6.73
C GLU A 229 -18.66 -13.10 5.56
N SER A 230 -18.18 -12.57 4.44
CA SER A 230 -18.98 -12.30 3.22
C SER A 230 -18.83 -13.40 2.16
N PHE A 231 -18.15 -14.51 2.42
CA PHE A 231 -17.82 -15.51 1.38
C PHE A 231 -19.04 -15.96 0.57
N ARG A 232 -20.15 -16.31 1.23
CA ARG A 232 -21.36 -16.77 0.55
C ARG A 232 -22.02 -15.69 -0.30
N ASP A 233 -22.13 -14.48 0.25
CA ASP A 233 -22.72 -13.33 -0.46
C ASP A 233 -21.82 -12.90 -1.63
N ALA A 234 -20.50 -12.97 -1.43
CA ALA A 234 -19.53 -12.69 -2.48
C ALA A 234 -19.62 -13.70 -3.63
N LEU A 235 -19.86 -15.01 -3.35
CA LEU A 235 -20.08 -16.01 -4.40
C LEU A 235 -21.33 -15.73 -5.22
N VAL A 236 -22.42 -15.26 -4.61
CA VAL A 236 -23.64 -14.88 -5.34
C VAL A 236 -23.36 -13.73 -6.31
N GLN A 237 -22.66 -12.68 -5.83
CA GLN A 237 -22.28 -11.55 -6.67
C GLN A 237 -21.29 -11.96 -7.76
N PHE A 238 -20.34 -12.83 -7.42
CA PHE A 238 -19.34 -13.36 -8.35
C PHE A 238 -19.97 -14.15 -9.49
N ALA A 239 -21.01 -14.98 -9.17
CA ALA A 239 -21.82 -15.66 -10.18
C ALA A 239 -22.54 -14.67 -11.09
N ALA A 240 -23.18 -13.67 -10.52
CA ALA A 240 -23.93 -12.66 -11.28
C ALA A 240 -23.04 -11.88 -12.25
N LEU A 241 -21.85 -11.44 -11.80
CA LEU A 241 -20.92 -10.65 -12.61
C LEU A 241 -20.17 -11.46 -13.66
N SER A 242 -19.93 -12.74 -13.40
CA SER A 242 -19.22 -13.63 -14.35
C SER A 242 -20.13 -14.38 -15.30
N GLY A 243 -21.41 -14.54 -14.95
CA GLY A 243 -22.35 -15.38 -15.69
C GLY A 243 -22.04 -16.87 -15.62
N GLN A 244 -21.27 -17.32 -14.62
CA GLN A 244 -20.82 -18.70 -14.48
C GLN A 244 -21.48 -19.41 -13.30
N ASP A 245 -21.55 -20.73 -13.39
CA ASP A 245 -21.93 -21.59 -12.25
C ASP A 245 -20.73 -21.69 -11.29
N VAL A 246 -20.64 -20.72 -10.38
CA VAL A 246 -19.56 -20.68 -9.36
C VAL A 246 -19.68 -21.74 -8.26
N TYR A 247 -20.72 -22.57 -8.31
CA TYR A 247 -20.89 -23.70 -7.37
C TYR A 247 -20.31 -25.00 -7.90
N SER A 248 -19.87 -25.00 -9.18
CA SER A 248 -19.04 -26.06 -9.76
C SER A 248 -17.57 -25.61 -9.82
N TRP A 249 -16.63 -26.52 -9.57
CA TRP A 249 -15.19 -26.20 -9.60
C TRP A 249 -14.75 -25.57 -10.93
N ARG A 250 -15.20 -26.16 -12.04
CA ARG A 250 -14.88 -25.63 -13.38
C ARG A 250 -15.45 -24.23 -13.60
N GLY A 251 -16.71 -24.01 -13.26
CA GLY A 251 -17.36 -22.71 -13.43
C GLY A 251 -16.77 -21.65 -12.50
N TYR A 252 -16.37 -22.04 -11.30
CA TYR A 252 -15.70 -21.16 -10.34
C TYR A 252 -14.34 -20.67 -10.87
N LEU A 253 -13.50 -21.56 -11.41
CA LEU A 253 -12.22 -21.15 -12.04
C LEU A 253 -12.45 -20.30 -13.29
N GLU A 254 -13.46 -20.63 -14.11
CA GLU A 254 -13.81 -19.85 -15.28
C GLU A 254 -14.31 -18.43 -14.89
N ALA A 255 -15.06 -18.31 -13.78
CA ALA A 255 -15.47 -17.02 -13.25
C ALA A 255 -14.25 -16.14 -12.88
N HIS A 256 -13.23 -16.71 -12.24
CA HIS A 256 -11.97 -15.99 -11.98
C HIS A 256 -11.33 -15.53 -13.28
N ARG A 257 -11.23 -16.39 -14.28
CA ARG A 257 -10.63 -16.05 -15.59
C ARG A 257 -11.35 -14.86 -16.24
N LEU A 258 -12.68 -14.90 -16.29
CA LEU A 258 -13.49 -13.83 -16.88
C LEU A 258 -13.40 -12.52 -16.11
N ARG A 259 -13.43 -12.57 -14.78
CA ARG A 259 -13.29 -11.35 -13.97
C ARG A 259 -11.89 -10.74 -14.11
N ARG A 260 -10.83 -11.55 -14.09
CA ARG A 260 -9.46 -11.07 -14.35
C ARG A 260 -9.35 -10.42 -15.74
N ALA A 261 -9.99 -10.98 -16.76
CA ALA A 261 -10.03 -10.36 -18.09
C ALA A 261 -10.75 -9.00 -18.07
N ALA A 262 -11.84 -8.85 -17.32
CA ALA A 262 -12.52 -7.56 -17.13
C ALA A 262 -11.64 -6.52 -16.44
N PHE A 263 -10.89 -6.91 -15.41
CA PHE A 263 -9.89 -6.07 -14.75
C PHE A 263 -8.76 -5.67 -15.70
N ALA A 264 -8.20 -6.63 -16.43
CA ALA A 264 -7.15 -6.39 -17.44
C ALA A 264 -7.58 -5.37 -18.51
N ALA A 265 -8.85 -5.43 -18.94
CA ALA A 265 -9.41 -4.49 -19.89
C ALA A 265 -9.41 -3.04 -19.38
N LEU A 266 -9.33 -2.82 -18.07
CA LEU A 266 -9.21 -1.51 -17.41
C LEU A 266 -7.79 -1.17 -16.99
N GLY A 267 -6.80 -2.00 -17.35
CA GLY A 267 -5.39 -1.71 -17.15
C GLY A 267 -4.74 -2.41 -15.96
N THR A 268 -5.46 -3.31 -15.28
CA THR A 268 -4.91 -4.12 -14.17
C THR A 268 -3.75 -4.99 -14.66
N THR A 269 -2.64 -4.94 -13.94
CA THR A 269 -1.43 -5.72 -14.25
C THR A 269 -1.07 -6.71 -13.15
N ALA A 270 -1.72 -6.64 -11.99
CA ALA A 270 -1.38 -7.43 -10.81
C ALA A 270 -2.61 -7.96 -10.07
N THR A 271 -2.39 -9.05 -9.35
CA THR A 271 -3.31 -9.57 -8.33
C THR A 271 -2.71 -9.39 -6.95
N ASP A 272 -3.56 -9.50 -5.91
CA ASP A 272 -3.16 -9.40 -4.51
C ASP A 272 -3.86 -10.47 -3.69
N HIS A 273 -3.14 -11.11 -2.76
CA HIS A 273 -3.64 -12.23 -1.96
C HIS A 273 -3.23 -12.03 -0.49
N GLY A 274 -4.21 -11.69 0.36
CA GLY A 274 -4.00 -11.38 1.78
C GLY A 274 -4.31 -12.57 2.71
N HIS A 275 -3.81 -13.75 2.38
CA HIS A 275 -4.07 -14.97 3.13
C HIS A 275 -3.40 -14.98 4.52
N LEU A 276 -3.91 -15.81 5.43
CA LEU A 276 -3.37 -15.96 6.78
C LEU A 276 -1.93 -16.48 6.77
N THR A 277 -1.65 -17.42 5.86
CA THR A 277 -0.33 -18.02 5.67
C THR A 277 0.12 -17.92 4.22
N ALA A 278 1.36 -18.27 3.94
CA ALA A 278 1.89 -18.40 2.58
C ALA A 278 1.68 -19.79 1.98
N ALA A 279 0.90 -20.66 2.63
CA ALA A 279 0.70 -22.05 2.22
C ALA A 279 0.17 -22.14 0.79
N THR A 280 0.78 -23.03 0.01
CA THR A 280 0.35 -23.43 -1.34
C THR A 280 0.14 -24.92 -1.39
N ALA A 281 -0.70 -25.40 -2.31
CA ALA A 281 -0.96 -26.83 -2.52
C ALA A 281 -1.00 -27.12 -4.02
N ASP A 282 -0.71 -28.35 -4.39
CA ASP A 282 -0.80 -28.83 -5.77
C ASP A 282 -1.66 -30.11 -5.81
N LEU A 283 -2.96 -29.91 -5.57
CA LEU A 283 -3.94 -30.99 -5.60
C LEU A 283 -4.25 -31.39 -7.04
N SER A 284 -4.54 -32.65 -7.28
CA SER A 284 -5.14 -33.09 -8.53
C SER A 284 -6.54 -32.47 -8.72
N ASP A 285 -6.99 -32.33 -9.97
CA ASP A 285 -8.34 -31.78 -10.27
C ASP A 285 -9.45 -32.49 -9.49
N ARG A 286 -9.34 -33.81 -9.30
CA ARG A 286 -10.31 -34.61 -8.53
C ARG A 286 -10.30 -34.22 -7.05
N GLU A 287 -9.14 -34.06 -6.45
CA GLU A 287 -9.01 -33.68 -5.03
C GLU A 287 -9.47 -32.25 -4.81
N ALA A 288 -9.08 -31.33 -5.68
CA ALA A 288 -9.51 -29.93 -5.65
C ALA A 288 -11.04 -29.82 -5.78
N GLN A 289 -11.65 -30.55 -6.71
CA GLN A 289 -13.11 -30.59 -6.86
C GLN A 289 -13.81 -31.18 -5.63
N ALA A 290 -13.27 -32.24 -5.04
CA ALA A 290 -13.84 -32.87 -3.83
C ALA A 290 -13.76 -31.89 -2.63
N LEU A 291 -12.63 -31.20 -2.46
CA LEU A 291 -12.46 -30.18 -1.43
C LEU A 291 -13.43 -29.02 -1.66
N PHE A 292 -13.49 -28.51 -2.88
CA PHE A 292 -14.39 -27.41 -3.25
C PHE A 292 -15.86 -27.72 -2.97
N THR A 293 -16.31 -28.97 -3.23
CA THR A 293 -17.66 -29.41 -2.93
C THR A 293 -17.99 -29.28 -1.43
N LYS A 294 -17.04 -29.64 -0.55
CA LYS A 294 -17.20 -29.45 0.90
C LYS A 294 -17.23 -27.96 1.29
N ILE A 295 -16.35 -27.16 0.69
CA ILE A 295 -16.29 -25.70 0.93
C ILE A 295 -17.65 -25.07 0.60
N ILE A 296 -18.19 -25.33 -0.59
CA ILE A 296 -19.48 -24.76 -1.02
C ILE A 296 -20.64 -25.25 -0.14
N ALA A 297 -20.61 -26.51 0.29
CA ALA A 297 -21.60 -27.05 1.22
C ALA A 297 -21.49 -26.48 2.65
N GLY A 298 -20.42 -25.77 2.98
CA GLY A 298 -20.13 -25.31 4.35
C GLY A 298 -19.77 -26.45 5.30
N GLN A 299 -19.30 -27.57 4.76
CA GLN A 299 -18.97 -28.82 5.49
C GLN A 299 -17.45 -29.03 5.50
N PHE A 300 -16.71 -28.05 6.01
CA PHE A 300 -15.25 -28.07 6.03
C PHE A 300 -14.71 -27.83 7.44
N THR A 301 -13.54 -28.38 7.69
CA THR A 301 -12.73 -28.08 8.88
C THR A 301 -11.83 -26.87 8.64
N PRO A 302 -11.27 -26.22 9.68
CA PRO A 302 -10.27 -25.15 9.51
C PRO A 302 -9.06 -25.58 8.67
N ALA A 303 -8.62 -26.85 8.78
CA ALA A 303 -7.54 -27.40 7.97
C ALA A 303 -7.92 -27.50 6.47
N GLU A 304 -9.17 -27.87 6.18
CA GLU A 304 -9.69 -27.90 4.79
C GLU A 304 -9.88 -26.49 4.24
N ALA A 305 -10.27 -25.52 5.07
CA ALA A 305 -10.30 -24.11 4.66
C ALA A 305 -8.90 -23.60 4.27
N GLU A 306 -7.89 -23.93 5.08
CA GLU A 306 -6.50 -23.58 4.78
C GLU A 306 -5.98 -24.28 3.53
N LEU A 307 -6.27 -25.57 3.37
CA LEU A 307 -5.90 -26.32 2.17
C LEU A 307 -6.56 -25.73 0.91
N PHE A 308 -7.80 -25.25 1.02
CA PHE A 308 -8.48 -24.60 -0.08
C PHE A 308 -7.81 -23.27 -0.45
N ARG A 309 -7.51 -22.40 0.53
CA ARG A 309 -6.73 -21.17 0.30
C ARG A 309 -5.39 -21.46 -0.37
N ALA A 310 -4.70 -22.49 0.12
CA ALA A 310 -3.41 -22.93 -0.43
C ALA A 310 -3.54 -23.41 -1.89
N GLN A 311 -4.55 -24.21 -2.21
CA GLN A 311 -4.82 -24.62 -3.60
C GLN A 311 -5.14 -23.41 -4.47
N MET A 312 -5.93 -22.46 -3.97
CA MET A 312 -6.30 -21.27 -4.73
C MET A 312 -5.10 -20.38 -5.07
N LEU A 313 -4.07 -20.29 -4.22
CA LEU A 313 -2.83 -19.59 -4.59
C LEU A 313 -2.16 -20.25 -5.82
N THR A 314 -2.14 -21.56 -5.89
CA THR A 314 -1.59 -22.30 -7.03
C THR A 314 -2.45 -22.13 -8.29
N GLU A 315 -3.79 -22.15 -8.17
CA GLU A 315 -4.68 -21.84 -9.31
C GLU A 315 -4.53 -20.40 -9.79
N MET A 316 -4.37 -19.42 -8.88
CA MET A 316 -4.10 -18.03 -9.24
C MET A 316 -2.75 -17.87 -9.96
N ALA A 317 -1.73 -18.62 -9.54
CA ALA A 317 -0.44 -18.66 -10.25
C ALA A 317 -0.60 -19.23 -11.66
N LYS A 318 -1.39 -20.29 -11.84
CA LYS A 318 -1.73 -20.84 -13.15
C LYS A 318 -2.43 -19.81 -14.05
N LEU A 319 -3.43 -19.10 -13.54
CA LEU A 319 -4.08 -18.01 -14.26
C LEU A 319 -3.11 -16.88 -14.60
N SER A 320 -2.16 -16.56 -13.70
CA SER A 320 -1.12 -15.56 -13.95
C SER A 320 -0.11 -15.99 -15.03
N VAL A 321 0.14 -17.29 -15.19
CA VAL A 321 0.86 -17.84 -16.35
C VAL A 321 0.09 -17.57 -17.64
N ASP A 322 -1.25 -17.71 -17.62
CA ASP A 322 -2.09 -17.58 -18.81
C ASP A 322 -2.28 -16.11 -19.23
N ASP A 323 -2.67 -15.23 -18.29
CA ASP A 323 -3.02 -13.83 -18.57
C ASP A 323 -1.87 -12.84 -18.39
N GLY A 324 -0.78 -13.25 -17.73
CA GLY A 324 0.40 -12.42 -17.52
C GLY A 324 0.31 -11.46 -16.35
N MET A 325 -0.72 -11.49 -15.50
CA MET A 325 -0.77 -10.66 -14.30
C MET A 325 0.30 -11.06 -13.30
N VAL A 326 0.89 -10.07 -12.66
CA VAL A 326 1.85 -10.26 -11.57
C VAL A 326 1.10 -10.66 -10.30
N MET A 327 1.54 -11.71 -9.63
CA MET A 327 0.91 -12.21 -8.42
C MET A 327 1.60 -11.64 -7.19
N GLN A 328 0.86 -10.95 -6.32
CA GLN A 328 1.35 -10.49 -5.02
C GLN A 328 0.80 -11.38 -3.92
N ILE A 329 1.64 -11.74 -2.95
CA ILE A 329 1.23 -12.53 -1.78
C ILE A 329 1.60 -11.74 -0.51
N HIS A 330 0.58 -11.36 0.27
CA HIS A 330 0.67 -10.58 1.51
C HIS A 330 0.21 -11.44 2.72
N PRO A 331 0.98 -12.43 3.16
CA PRO A 331 0.58 -13.33 4.23
C PRO A 331 1.03 -12.85 5.60
N GLY A 332 0.62 -13.57 6.64
CA GLY A 332 1.19 -13.44 7.98
C GLY A 332 0.51 -12.43 8.89
N ALA A 333 -0.68 -11.94 8.55
CA ALA A 333 -1.49 -11.14 9.46
C ALA A 333 -2.54 -12.00 10.15
N PHE A 334 -2.50 -12.06 11.49
CA PHE A 334 -3.64 -12.54 12.26
C PHE A 334 -4.70 -11.45 12.24
N ARG A 335 -5.68 -11.61 11.34
CA ARG A 335 -6.71 -10.61 11.10
C ARG A 335 -7.69 -10.50 12.28
N ASN A 336 -8.14 -9.27 12.56
CA ASN A 336 -9.19 -9.00 13.54
C ASN A 336 -8.90 -9.56 14.95
N HIS A 337 -7.66 -9.50 15.40
CA HIS A 337 -7.21 -10.05 16.67
C HIS A 337 -8.00 -9.50 17.87
N ASN A 338 -8.46 -8.24 17.83
CA ASN A 338 -9.37 -7.67 18.82
C ASN A 338 -10.83 -7.97 18.42
N ARG A 339 -11.39 -9.02 19.02
CA ARG A 339 -12.75 -9.48 18.76
C ARG A 339 -13.81 -8.39 19.00
N LYS A 340 -13.66 -7.59 20.04
CA LYS A 340 -14.60 -6.51 20.37
C LYS A 340 -14.66 -5.46 19.25
N LEU A 341 -13.49 -5.03 18.74
CA LEU A 341 -13.43 -4.11 17.62
C LEU A 341 -14.02 -4.72 16.34
N PHE A 342 -13.73 -5.99 16.08
CA PHE A 342 -14.28 -6.68 14.92
C PHE A 342 -15.82 -6.76 14.98
N GLU A 343 -16.39 -7.08 16.14
CA GLU A 343 -17.85 -7.16 16.33
C GLU A 343 -18.53 -5.79 16.13
N SER A 344 -17.90 -4.70 16.56
CA SER A 344 -18.48 -3.35 16.48
C SER A 344 -18.18 -2.61 15.17
N HIS A 345 -16.94 -2.73 14.64
CA HIS A 345 -16.46 -1.91 13.52
C HIS A 345 -16.13 -2.71 12.25
N GLY A 346 -16.06 -4.06 12.34
CA GLY A 346 -15.70 -4.91 11.21
C GLY A 346 -14.20 -5.01 10.97
N ARG A 347 -13.83 -5.39 9.75
CA ARG A 347 -12.44 -5.64 9.33
C ARG A 347 -11.64 -4.36 9.13
N ASP A 348 -10.31 -4.50 9.09
CA ASP A 348 -9.37 -3.42 8.75
C ASP A 348 -9.44 -2.20 9.70
N LYS A 349 -9.57 -2.47 10.99
CA LYS A 349 -9.68 -1.44 12.03
C LYS A 349 -8.43 -1.35 12.92
N GLY A 350 -7.25 -1.64 12.34
CA GLY A 350 -5.98 -1.57 13.06
C GLY A 350 -5.80 -2.66 14.12
N ALA A 351 -6.62 -3.71 14.07
CA ALA A 351 -6.59 -4.81 15.02
C ALA A 351 -5.90 -6.07 14.47
N ASP A 352 -5.19 -5.96 13.36
CA ASP A 352 -4.44 -7.06 12.76
C ASP A 352 -3.03 -7.10 13.35
N ILE A 353 -2.55 -8.29 13.69
CA ILE A 353 -1.25 -8.49 14.36
C ILE A 353 -0.38 -9.42 13.51
N PRO A 354 0.90 -9.06 13.26
CA PRO A 354 1.85 -9.96 12.61
C PRO A 354 2.02 -11.27 13.37
N GLN A 355 2.22 -12.37 12.62
CA GLN A 355 2.52 -13.69 13.17
C GLN A 355 3.70 -14.35 12.43
N PRO A 356 4.39 -15.33 13.04
CA PRO A 356 5.44 -16.09 12.36
C PRO A 356 4.92 -16.72 11.08
N THR A 357 5.71 -16.67 10.01
CA THR A 357 5.31 -17.16 8.68
C THR A 357 6.42 -18.03 8.09
N ASP A 358 6.10 -19.26 7.69
CA ASP A 358 7.01 -20.14 6.95
C ASP A 358 6.83 -19.90 5.44
N TYR A 359 7.92 -19.67 4.75
CA TYR A 359 7.93 -19.52 3.28
C TYR A 359 8.58 -20.72 2.58
N VAL A 360 9.54 -21.34 3.21
CA VAL A 360 10.32 -22.45 2.60
C VAL A 360 9.42 -23.62 2.27
N HIS A 361 8.65 -24.10 3.25
CA HIS A 361 7.75 -25.24 3.03
C HIS A 361 6.42 -24.78 2.39
N ALA A 362 5.93 -23.62 2.78
CA ALA A 362 4.64 -23.11 2.34
C ALA A 362 4.59 -22.83 0.84
N LEU A 363 5.64 -22.25 0.27
CA LEU A 363 5.70 -21.96 -1.18
C LEU A 363 6.16 -23.17 -2.01
N LYS A 364 6.65 -24.23 -1.39
CA LYS A 364 7.28 -25.37 -2.09
C LYS A 364 6.37 -26.01 -3.16
N PRO A 365 5.08 -26.31 -2.91
CA PRO A 365 4.22 -26.89 -3.96
C PRO A 365 4.06 -26.00 -5.19
N LEU A 366 3.86 -24.70 -5.00
CA LEU A 366 3.76 -23.72 -6.10
C LEU A 366 5.10 -23.61 -6.85
N LEU A 367 6.21 -23.57 -6.13
CA LEU A 367 7.55 -23.40 -6.73
C LEU A 367 8.01 -24.67 -7.46
N ASP A 368 7.63 -25.86 -7.00
CA ASP A 368 7.89 -27.11 -7.75
C ASP A 368 7.20 -27.11 -9.09
N ARG A 369 5.98 -26.59 -9.14
CA ARG A 369 5.19 -26.57 -10.36
C ARG A 369 5.57 -25.40 -11.31
N PHE A 370 5.73 -24.21 -10.77
CA PHE A 370 5.85 -22.98 -11.56
C PHE A 370 7.13 -22.18 -11.31
N GLY A 371 8.01 -22.58 -10.36
CA GLY A 371 9.16 -21.79 -9.91
C GLY A 371 10.15 -21.37 -11.00
N ASN A 372 10.16 -22.09 -12.12
CA ASN A 372 10.99 -21.80 -13.29
C ASN A 372 10.18 -21.33 -14.52
N HIS A 373 8.89 -21.01 -14.37
CA HIS A 373 8.04 -20.67 -15.49
C HIS A 373 8.31 -19.24 -15.98
N PRO A 374 8.71 -18.99 -17.26
CA PRO A 374 9.21 -17.69 -17.71
C PRO A 374 8.14 -16.58 -17.71
N ARG A 375 6.87 -16.92 -17.75
CA ARG A 375 5.76 -15.96 -17.75
C ARG A 375 5.25 -15.59 -16.36
N LEU A 376 5.51 -16.42 -15.34
CA LEU A 376 5.07 -16.13 -13.99
C LEU A 376 5.98 -15.12 -13.30
N ARG A 377 5.39 -14.23 -12.53
CA ARG A 377 6.06 -13.38 -11.54
C ARG A 377 5.26 -13.36 -10.27
N VAL A 378 5.91 -13.70 -9.16
CA VAL A 378 5.33 -13.70 -7.83
C VAL A 378 6.14 -12.72 -6.96
N ILE A 379 5.47 -11.75 -6.39
CA ILE A 379 6.05 -10.80 -5.43
C ILE A 379 5.59 -11.24 -4.04
N VAL A 380 6.55 -11.55 -3.17
CA VAL A 380 6.27 -12.03 -1.81
C VAL A 380 6.59 -10.93 -0.81
N PHE A 381 5.63 -10.63 0.05
CA PHE A 381 5.74 -9.72 1.16
C PHE A 381 5.77 -10.48 2.48
N THR A 382 6.24 -9.87 3.55
CA THR A 382 6.21 -10.46 4.89
C THR A 382 5.92 -9.43 5.96
N LEU A 383 5.24 -9.85 7.02
CA LEU A 383 5.15 -9.15 8.31
C LEU A 383 6.11 -9.74 9.35
N ASP A 384 6.86 -10.79 8.98
CA ASP A 384 7.86 -11.45 9.83
C ASP A 384 9.27 -11.12 9.30
N GLU A 385 9.89 -10.04 9.82
CA GLU A 385 11.23 -9.62 9.41
C GLU A 385 12.31 -10.70 9.64
N THR A 386 12.08 -11.67 10.53
CA THR A 386 13.02 -12.75 10.80
C THR A 386 13.20 -13.70 9.61
N THR A 387 12.29 -13.65 8.65
CA THR A 387 12.30 -14.50 7.44
C THR A 387 13.13 -13.90 6.30
N TYR A 388 13.47 -12.61 6.33
CA TYR A 388 14.15 -11.95 5.22
C TYR A 388 15.45 -12.63 4.83
N SER A 389 16.42 -12.72 5.75
CA SER A 389 17.76 -13.29 5.45
C SER A 389 17.73 -14.80 5.41
N ARG A 390 16.89 -15.46 6.25
CA ARG A 390 16.86 -16.91 6.37
C ARG A 390 16.13 -17.61 5.23
N GLU A 391 15.05 -17.03 4.72
CA GLU A 391 14.13 -17.69 3.80
C GLU A 391 13.92 -16.91 2.50
N LEU A 392 13.46 -15.68 2.60
CA LEU A 392 12.98 -14.92 1.45
C LEU A 392 14.10 -14.47 0.51
N ALA A 393 15.22 -13.97 1.04
CA ALA A 393 16.35 -13.56 0.21
C ALA A 393 16.98 -14.76 -0.53
N PRO A 394 17.24 -15.93 0.11
CA PRO A 394 17.67 -17.13 -0.59
C PRO A 394 16.67 -17.61 -1.65
N LEU A 395 15.36 -17.60 -1.34
CA LEU A 395 14.32 -18.01 -2.30
C LEU A 395 14.29 -17.09 -3.53
N ALA A 396 14.26 -15.76 -3.32
CA ALA A 396 14.25 -14.79 -4.43
C ALA A 396 15.57 -14.77 -5.21
N GLY A 397 16.69 -15.05 -4.55
CA GLY A 397 17.99 -15.19 -5.20
C GLY A 397 18.17 -16.47 -6.03
N HIS A 398 17.22 -17.42 -5.91
CA HIS A 398 17.26 -18.70 -6.61
C HIS A 398 16.16 -18.88 -7.66
N TYR A 399 14.88 -18.59 -7.31
CA TYR A 399 13.76 -18.85 -8.21
C TYR A 399 13.50 -17.68 -9.16
N PRO A 400 13.55 -17.88 -10.52
CA PRO A 400 13.33 -16.81 -11.49
C PRO A 400 11.99 -16.10 -11.36
N VAL A 401 10.97 -16.79 -10.84
CA VAL A 401 9.61 -16.23 -10.70
C VAL A 401 9.47 -15.33 -9.49
N LEU A 402 10.34 -15.46 -8.47
CA LEU A 402 10.20 -14.76 -7.21
C LEU A 402 10.88 -13.39 -7.20
N LYS A 403 10.18 -12.42 -6.64
CA LYS A 403 10.71 -11.11 -6.25
C LYS A 403 10.28 -10.78 -4.83
N LEU A 404 11.10 -10.00 -4.12
CA LEU A 404 10.76 -9.50 -2.80
C LEU A 404 10.03 -8.17 -2.92
N GLY A 405 8.85 -8.11 -2.30
CA GLY A 405 8.20 -6.85 -1.98
C GLY A 405 9.04 -6.04 -0.97
N PRO A 406 8.92 -4.70 -0.94
CA PRO A 406 9.59 -3.87 0.07
C PRO A 406 9.07 -4.19 1.47
N ALA A 407 9.76 -3.63 2.48
CA ALA A 407 9.26 -3.65 3.84
C ALA A 407 7.83 -3.10 3.86
N TRP A 408 6.91 -3.89 4.41
CA TRP A 408 5.48 -3.68 4.32
C TRP A 408 4.92 -3.46 5.73
N TRP A 409 3.72 -3.01 5.82
CA TRP A 409 2.89 -2.74 7.02
C TRP A 409 3.59 -3.06 8.36
N PHE A 410 3.60 -2.14 9.31
CA PHE A 410 4.44 -2.11 10.51
C PHE A 410 5.95 -1.91 10.27
N HIS A 411 6.49 -2.33 9.13
CA HIS A 411 7.92 -2.28 8.78
C HIS A 411 8.24 -1.30 7.65
N ASP A 412 7.22 -0.64 7.09
CA ASP A 412 7.33 0.45 6.10
C ASP A 412 7.82 1.77 6.73
N SER A 413 8.60 1.66 7.77
CA SER A 413 9.24 2.74 8.53
C SER A 413 10.68 2.95 8.06
N THR A 414 11.30 4.07 8.45
CA THR A 414 12.71 4.35 8.16
C THR A 414 13.61 3.20 8.57
N GLU A 415 13.45 2.69 9.79
CA GLU A 415 14.27 1.61 10.31
C GLU A 415 13.93 0.25 9.69
N GLY A 416 12.65 -0.02 9.43
CA GLY A 416 12.22 -1.25 8.77
C GLY A 416 12.71 -1.34 7.33
N LEU A 417 12.65 -0.25 6.56
CA LEU A 417 13.21 -0.18 5.20
C LEU A 417 14.76 -0.39 5.21
N ARG A 418 15.45 0.17 6.20
CA ARG A 418 16.89 -0.03 6.36
C ARG A 418 17.22 -1.50 6.65
N ARG A 419 16.54 -2.11 7.63
CA ARG A 419 16.73 -3.54 7.95
C ARG A 419 16.41 -4.43 6.76
N PHE A 420 15.36 -4.12 5.99
CA PHE A 420 15.05 -4.83 4.75
C PHE A 420 16.26 -4.88 3.81
N ARG A 421 16.87 -3.72 3.52
CA ARG A 421 18.07 -3.67 2.66
C ARG A 421 19.24 -4.46 3.25
N GLU A 422 19.50 -4.31 4.53
CA GLU A 422 20.58 -5.02 5.23
C GLU A 422 20.41 -6.54 5.21
N GLN A 423 19.18 -7.02 5.35
CA GLN A 423 18.89 -8.45 5.44
C GLN A 423 18.73 -9.14 4.07
N THR A 424 18.49 -8.40 3.01
CA THR A 424 18.16 -9.00 1.71
C THR A 424 19.24 -8.78 0.64
N THR A 425 19.97 -7.67 0.67
CA THR A 425 20.83 -7.26 -0.44
C THR A 425 21.96 -8.24 -0.71
N GLU A 426 22.61 -8.78 0.32
CA GLU A 426 23.77 -9.67 0.14
C GLU A 426 23.43 -11.02 -0.48
N THR A 427 22.16 -11.47 -0.35
CA THR A 427 21.73 -12.77 -0.86
C THR A 427 20.83 -12.65 -2.08
N ALA A 428 19.89 -11.70 -2.09
CA ALA A 428 18.98 -11.49 -3.20
C ALA A 428 19.49 -10.45 -4.21
N GLY A 429 20.34 -9.51 -3.79
CA GLY A 429 20.70 -8.33 -4.57
C GLY A 429 19.52 -7.35 -4.70
N PHE A 430 19.78 -6.20 -5.32
CA PHE A 430 18.72 -5.19 -5.54
C PHE A 430 17.67 -5.65 -6.56
N TYR A 431 18.08 -6.33 -7.62
CA TYR A 431 17.27 -6.64 -8.78
C TYR A 431 16.32 -7.85 -8.60
N ASN A 432 16.43 -8.57 -7.48
CA ASN A 432 15.41 -9.54 -7.05
C ASN A 432 14.43 -8.95 -6.04
N THR A 433 14.45 -7.62 -5.87
CA THR A 433 13.41 -6.83 -5.18
C THR A 433 12.59 -6.04 -6.20
N VAL A 434 11.54 -5.34 -5.77
CA VAL A 434 10.63 -4.62 -6.67
C VAL A 434 10.70 -3.09 -6.51
N GLY A 435 11.73 -2.58 -5.84
CA GLY A 435 11.80 -1.16 -5.48
C GLY A 435 10.90 -0.85 -4.28
N PHE A 436 10.04 0.15 -4.39
CA PHE A 436 9.12 0.56 -3.33
C PHE A 436 7.67 0.59 -3.83
N ASN A 437 6.75 0.27 -2.95
CA ASN A 437 5.33 0.62 -3.05
C ASN A 437 4.87 1.26 -1.73
N ASP A 438 3.89 2.12 -1.80
CA ASP A 438 3.41 2.85 -0.62
C ASP A 438 2.32 2.10 0.15
N ASP A 439 1.61 1.19 -0.49
CA ASP A 439 0.53 0.35 0.06
C ASP A 439 -0.35 1.10 1.08
N THR A 440 -0.93 2.20 0.66
CA THR A 440 -1.62 3.11 1.56
C THR A 440 -3.05 3.44 1.15
N ARG A 441 -3.90 3.71 2.14
CA ARG A 441 -5.22 4.35 1.98
C ARG A 441 -5.12 5.87 2.05
N ALA A 442 -4.04 6.38 2.65
CA ALA A 442 -3.85 7.79 2.91
C ALA A 442 -3.21 8.49 1.69
N PHE A 443 -4.00 8.84 0.69
CA PHE A 443 -3.57 9.42 -0.59
C PHE A 443 -2.56 10.56 -0.43
N LEU A 444 -2.79 11.48 0.51
CA LEU A 444 -1.91 12.64 0.71
C LEU A 444 -0.52 12.24 1.25
N SER A 445 -0.37 11.05 1.83
CA SER A 445 0.91 10.57 2.36
C SER A 445 1.79 9.89 1.30
N ILE A 446 1.28 9.60 0.11
CA ILE A 446 2.03 8.91 -0.96
C ILE A 446 3.37 9.60 -1.24
N PRO A 447 3.45 10.92 -1.49
CA PRO A 447 4.74 11.60 -1.71
C PRO A 447 5.71 11.46 -0.54
N ALA A 448 5.21 11.56 0.68
CA ALA A 448 6.04 11.45 1.88
C ALA A 448 6.59 10.02 2.06
N ARG A 449 5.79 8.99 1.79
CA ARG A 449 6.22 7.58 1.84
C ARG A 449 7.32 7.31 0.81
N HIS A 450 7.15 7.78 -0.43
CA HIS A 450 8.16 7.67 -1.48
C HIS A 450 9.43 8.48 -1.16
N ASP A 451 9.31 9.67 -0.56
CA ASP A 451 10.47 10.46 -0.11
C ASP A 451 11.28 9.71 0.95
N VAL A 452 10.59 9.11 1.94
CA VAL A 452 11.24 8.26 2.98
C VAL A 452 11.99 7.10 2.34
N ALA A 453 11.35 6.35 1.44
CA ALA A 453 11.98 5.22 0.77
C ALA A 453 13.20 5.63 -0.05
N ARG A 454 13.10 6.71 -0.85
CA ARG A 454 14.21 7.25 -1.65
C ARG A 454 15.39 7.68 -0.77
N ARG A 455 15.11 8.32 0.37
CA ARG A 455 16.17 8.73 1.32
C ARG A 455 16.86 7.55 1.98
N VAL A 456 16.10 6.55 2.40
CA VAL A 456 16.63 5.33 3.02
C VAL A 456 17.48 4.56 2.01
N ASP A 457 17.01 4.36 0.80
CA ASP A 457 17.76 3.67 -0.26
C ASP A 457 19.04 4.42 -0.62
N CYS A 458 18.98 5.75 -0.80
CA CYS A 458 20.17 6.56 -1.04
C CYS A 458 21.17 6.51 0.13
N GLY A 459 20.68 6.50 1.37
CA GLY A 459 21.52 6.34 2.56
C GLY A 459 22.20 4.98 2.63
N PHE A 460 21.49 3.92 2.26
CA PHE A 460 22.04 2.57 2.21
C PHE A 460 23.11 2.44 1.11
N LEU A 461 22.82 2.91 -0.09
CA LEU A 461 23.75 2.93 -1.22
C LEU A 461 25.01 3.76 -0.91
N ALA A 462 24.83 4.93 -0.28
CA ALA A 462 25.93 5.79 0.12
C ALA A 462 26.89 5.10 1.10
N ARG A 463 26.35 4.25 2.02
CA ARG A 463 27.19 3.43 2.89
C ARG A 463 28.03 2.43 2.08
N LEU A 464 27.42 1.74 1.11
CA LEU A 464 28.14 0.80 0.26
C LEU A 464 29.24 1.48 -0.57
N VAL A 465 29.01 2.71 -1.02
CA VAL A 465 30.06 3.52 -1.70
C VAL A 465 31.19 3.86 -0.73
N ALA A 466 30.87 4.35 0.46
CA ALA A 466 31.87 4.71 1.47
C ALA A 466 32.70 3.49 1.95
N GLU A 467 32.11 2.30 1.91
CA GLU A 467 32.75 1.02 2.20
C GLU A 467 33.47 0.43 0.98
N HIS A 468 33.53 1.12 -0.16
CA HIS A 468 34.12 0.66 -1.42
C HIS A 468 33.55 -0.65 -1.97
N ARG A 469 32.27 -0.90 -1.72
CA ARG A 469 31.50 -2.07 -2.20
C ARG A 469 30.73 -1.77 -3.49
N LEU A 470 30.49 -0.51 -3.78
CA LEU A 470 29.94 0.02 -5.03
C LEU A 470 30.74 1.27 -5.43
N SER A 471 30.80 1.54 -6.73
CA SER A 471 31.24 2.86 -7.24
C SER A 471 30.08 3.88 -7.13
N GLU A 472 30.37 5.18 -7.25
CA GLU A 472 29.36 6.22 -7.19
C GLU A 472 28.38 6.15 -8.36
N ASP A 473 28.84 5.78 -9.55
CA ASP A 473 28.00 5.63 -10.75
C ASP A 473 27.09 4.40 -10.65
N GLU A 474 27.58 3.26 -10.17
CA GLU A 474 26.75 2.08 -9.87
C GLU A 474 25.66 2.41 -8.84
N ALA A 475 26.00 3.15 -7.79
CA ALA A 475 25.05 3.56 -6.78
C ALA A 475 23.99 4.54 -7.33
N ALA A 476 24.39 5.46 -8.21
CA ALA A 476 23.49 6.40 -8.86
C ALA A 476 22.50 5.69 -9.80
N GLU A 477 22.98 4.74 -10.60
CA GLU A 477 22.12 3.92 -11.45
C GLU A 477 21.14 3.10 -10.61
N THR A 478 21.63 2.43 -9.56
CA THR A 478 20.81 1.61 -8.66
C THR A 478 19.74 2.45 -7.95
N ALA A 479 20.08 3.67 -7.52
CA ALA A 479 19.10 4.57 -6.89
C ALA A 479 17.93 4.91 -7.83
N VAL A 480 18.21 5.20 -9.09
CA VAL A 480 17.17 5.44 -10.12
C VAL A 480 16.36 4.18 -10.38
N ASP A 481 17.01 3.04 -10.44
CA ASP A 481 16.35 1.74 -10.67
C ASP A 481 15.39 1.42 -9.52
N LEU A 482 15.82 1.54 -8.28
CA LEU A 482 14.99 1.30 -7.09
C LEU A 482 13.80 2.26 -6.99
N ALA A 483 14.01 3.53 -7.32
CA ALA A 483 12.98 4.55 -7.17
C ALA A 483 11.94 4.54 -8.31
N TYR A 484 12.27 4.01 -9.49
CA TYR A 484 11.44 4.17 -10.67
C TYR A 484 11.37 2.95 -11.60
N LYS A 485 12.53 2.43 -12.09
CA LYS A 485 12.50 1.38 -13.13
C LYS A 485 12.07 0.03 -12.60
N LEU A 486 12.56 -0.39 -11.42
CA LEU A 486 12.22 -1.68 -10.85
C LEU A 486 10.73 -1.83 -10.54
N PRO A 487 10.02 -0.87 -9.88
CA PRO A 487 8.59 -1.01 -9.68
C PRO A 487 7.83 -1.10 -11.01
N LYS A 488 8.21 -0.33 -12.03
CA LYS A 488 7.57 -0.44 -13.36
C LYS A 488 7.77 -1.81 -13.98
N GLN A 489 8.99 -2.32 -13.97
CA GLN A 489 9.32 -3.63 -14.55
C GLN A 489 8.68 -4.78 -13.76
N ALA A 490 8.72 -4.69 -12.41
CA ALA A 490 8.20 -5.73 -11.54
C ALA A 490 6.69 -5.90 -11.70
N TYR A 491 5.96 -4.80 -11.83
CA TYR A 491 4.50 -4.78 -11.96
C TYR A 491 4.02 -4.72 -13.42
N ARG A 492 4.92 -4.76 -14.41
CA ARG A 492 4.59 -4.71 -15.84
C ARG A 492 3.76 -3.47 -16.23
N LEU A 493 4.15 -2.30 -15.68
CA LEU A 493 3.47 -1.01 -15.86
C LEU A 493 3.95 -0.23 -17.10
#